data_0a7198f57bb88f2eb482b20ec891b78f
#
_entry.id   0a7198f57bb88f2eb482b20ec891b78f
#
_cell.length_a   1.000
_cell.length_b   1.000
_cell.length_c   1.000
_cell.angle_alpha   90.00
_cell.angle_beta   90.00
_cell.angle_gamma   90.00
#
_symmetry.space_group_name_H-M   'P 1'
#
loop_
_entity.id
_entity.type
_entity.pdbx_description
1 polymer ?
#
loop_
_entity_poly.entity_id
_entity_poly.type
_entity_poly.pdbx_seq_one_letter_code
_entity_poly.pdbx_strand_id
1 'polypeptide(L)'
;MAAWRLYRHVNRDGSSKDWAVMTHPDGRITTRWGKTAARLPGISTRNGVRQVDIEREKQAKGYVFVSEVDIDSEGKVFLPGQVMPDPPPPLVGALYWHIDCRGNPDACMALGIEIRRLIDDIQFLPAFKFEAMTAQYWPGWQQLLDLSLNPKPFVQSGQIKPVHGVLPWLFLMALKHKLLKGVELGITTDSSREVSIDLKAEQAVLDFFGTDLGSIREIAEILGLLEPRLNLALVLSDTDDCWF
;
A
#
# COMPACT_ATOMS: atom_id res chain seq x y z
N MET A 1 -14.08 18.12 8.29
CA MET A 1 -13.58 17.09 9.25
C MET A 1 -13.85 17.62 10.65
N ALA A 2 -14.22 16.76 11.60
CA ALA A 2 -14.41 17.19 12.98
C ALA A 2 -13.04 17.36 13.62
N ALA A 3 -12.67 18.57 14.00
CA ALA A 3 -11.41 18.86 14.65
C ALA A 3 -11.46 18.54 16.15
N TRP A 4 -10.38 18.03 16.70
CA TRP A 4 -10.22 17.85 18.13
C TRP A 4 -9.89 19.19 18.78
N ARG A 5 -10.47 19.50 19.92
CA ARG A 5 -10.10 20.66 20.74
C ARG A 5 -9.19 20.19 21.88
N LEU A 6 -7.94 20.67 21.85
CA LEU A 6 -6.88 20.29 22.80
C LEU A 6 -6.84 21.27 23.98
N TYR A 7 -6.73 20.73 25.17
CA TYR A 7 -6.61 21.45 26.44
C TYR A 7 -5.39 20.92 27.20
N ARG A 8 -4.71 21.80 27.95
CA ARG A 8 -3.53 21.47 28.75
C ARG A 8 -3.72 21.88 30.20
N HIS A 9 -3.30 21.02 31.10
CA HIS A 9 -3.16 21.33 32.53
C HIS A 9 -1.70 21.20 32.92
N VAL A 10 -1.17 22.22 33.61
CA VAL A 10 0.18 22.22 34.17
C VAL A 10 0.08 22.01 35.68
N ASN A 11 0.72 20.97 36.18
CA ASN A 11 0.76 20.66 37.60
C ASN A 11 1.77 21.56 38.32
N ARG A 12 1.70 21.63 39.67
CA ARG A 12 2.61 22.45 40.49
C ARG A 12 4.08 22.01 40.41
N ASP A 13 4.32 20.74 40.10
CA ASP A 13 5.65 20.15 39.88
C ASP A 13 6.25 20.41 38.48
N GLY A 14 5.57 21.21 37.65
CA GLY A 14 5.97 21.52 36.28
C GLY A 14 5.60 20.44 35.25
N SER A 15 5.10 19.28 35.67
CA SER A 15 4.58 18.28 34.74
C SER A 15 3.27 18.76 34.10
N SER A 16 2.96 18.30 32.90
CA SER A 16 1.72 18.68 32.22
C SER A 16 0.99 17.50 31.60
N LYS A 17 -0.34 17.66 31.48
CA LYS A 17 -1.26 16.69 30.91
C LYS A 17 -2.09 17.35 29.84
N ASP A 18 -2.24 16.67 28.74
CA ASP A 18 -3.11 17.06 27.65
C ASP A 18 -4.42 16.25 27.68
N TRP A 19 -5.50 16.92 27.35
CA TRP A 19 -6.82 16.37 27.20
C TRP A 19 -7.47 16.95 25.95
N ALA A 20 -8.05 16.10 25.12
CA ALA A 20 -8.70 16.51 23.89
C ALA A 20 -10.13 16.00 23.82
N VAL A 21 -10.99 16.74 23.13
CA VAL A 21 -12.41 16.40 22.95
C VAL A 21 -12.83 16.64 21.50
N MET A 22 -13.67 15.74 20.99
CA MET A 22 -14.27 15.84 19.66
C MET A 22 -15.73 15.38 19.70
N THR A 23 -16.61 16.11 19.00
CA THR A 23 -18.00 15.69 18.76
C THR A 23 -18.10 15.05 17.38
N HIS A 24 -18.63 13.85 17.34
CA HIS A 24 -18.93 13.13 16.09
C HIS A 24 -20.22 13.65 15.44
N PRO A 25 -20.40 13.44 14.11
CA PRO A 25 -21.64 13.87 13.42
C PRO A 25 -22.92 13.23 13.98
N ASP A 26 -22.81 12.06 14.61
CA ASP A 26 -23.91 11.34 15.27
C ASP A 26 -24.20 11.83 16.70
N GLY A 27 -23.53 12.89 17.15
CA GLY A 27 -23.69 13.48 18.48
C GLY A 27 -22.93 12.78 19.61
N ARG A 28 -22.19 11.70 19.32
CA ARG A 28 -21.26 11.10 20.31
C ARG A 28 -20.10 12.02 20.58
N ILE A 29 -19.58 12.00 21.79
CA ILE A 29 -18.40 12.75 22.19
C ILE A 29 -17.30 11.78 22.57
N THR A 30 -16.15 11.90 21.92
CA THR A 30 -14.94 11.17 22.29
C THR A 30 -13.94 12.11 22.94
N THR A 31 -13.33 11.65 24.01
CA THR A 31 -12.26 12.35 24.73
C THR A 31 -11.00 11.49 24.73
N ARG A 32 -9.83 12.14 24.63
CA ARG A 32 -8.52 11.50 24.79
C ARG A 32 -7.69 12.25 25.80
N TRP A 33 -6.77 11.56 26.49
CA TRP A 33 -5.88 12.19 27.46
C TRP A 33 -4.55 11.44 27.60
N GLY A 34 -3.52 12.18 28.01
CA GLY A 34 -2.18 11.64 28.21
C GLY A 34 -1.22 12.69 28.77
N LYS A 35 0.08 12.36 28.78
CA LYS A 35 1.14 13.33 29.10
C LYS A 35 1.33 14.27 27.92
N THR A 36 1.64 15.56 28.21
CA THR A 36 1.95 16.55 27.19
C THR A 36 3.16 16.11 26.35
N ALA A 37 3.12 16.43 25.05
CA ALA A 37 4.12 16.07 24.05
C ALA A 37 4.31 14.55 23.86
N ALA A 38 3.37 13.74 24.34
CA ALA A 38 3.32 12.31 24.11
C ALA A 38 2.01 11.95 23.38
N ARG A 39 1.81 10.65 23.11
CA ARG A 39 0.51 10.16 22.63
C ARG A 39 -0.54 10.32 23.73
N LEU A 40 -1.81 10.46 23.32
CA LEU A 40 -2.97 10.48 24.19
C LEU A 40 -3.63 9.09 24.20
N PRO A 41 -3.12 8.12 24.97
CA PRO A 41 -3.58 6.74 24.93
C PRO A 41 -4.93 6.55 25.60
N GLY A 42 -5.25 7.39 26.59
CA GLY A 42 -6.56 7.34 27.26
C GLY A 42 -7.65 7.74 26.29
N ILE A 43 -8.72 6.96 26.20
CA ILE A 43 -9.88 7.21 25.33
C ILE A 43 -11.18 6.90 26.07
N SER A 44 -12.20 7.73 25.86
CA SER A 44 -13.56 7.48 26.34
C SER A 44 -14.57 8.11 25.40
N THR A 45 -15.63 7.37 25.08
CA THR A 45 -16.74 7.86 24.25
C THR A 45 -18.02 7.88 25.07
N ARG A 46 -18.80 8.97 24.97
CA ARG A 46 -20.05 9.19 25.72
C ARG A 46 -21.17 9.63 24.78
N ASN A 47 -22.38 9.20 25.10
CA ASN A 47 -23.61 9.61 24.44
C ASN A 47 -24.43 10.53 25.37
N GLY A 48 -25.25 11.39 24.77
CA GLY A 48 -26.21 12.19 25.51
C GLY A 48 -25.64 13.31 26.39
N VAL A 49 -24.36 13.67 26.20
CA VAL A 49 -23.71 14.80 26.87
C VAL A 49 -23.31 15.86 25.83
N ARG A 50 -23.27 17.13 26.23
CA ARG A 50 -22.82 18.21 25.35
C ARG A 50 -21.33 18.46 25.55
N GLN A 51 -20.60 18.68 24.50
CA GLN A 51 -19.16 18.98 24.54
C GLN A 51 -18.86 20.16 25.46
N VAL A 52 -19.65 21.21 25.39
CA VAL A 52 -19.50 22.44 26.16
C VAL A 52 -19.52 22.21 27.68
N ASP A 53 -20.32 21.25 28.13
CA ASP A 53 -20.45 20.94 29.56
C ASP A 53 -19.19 20.19 30.06
N ILE A 54 -18.65 19.27 29.24
CA ILE A 54 -17.41 18.57 29.57
C ILE A 54 -16.22 19.53 29.56
N GLU A 55 -16.16 20.46 28.59
CA GLU A 55 -15.13 21.49 28.51
C GLU A 55 -15.16 22.39 29.73
N ARG A 56 -16.34 22.87 30.18
CA ARG A 56 -16.48 23.65 31.40
C ARG A 56 -15.95 22.91 32.62
N GLU A 57 -16.30 21.61 32.76
CA GLU A 57 -15.81 20.80 33.87
C GLU A 57 -14.27 20.74 33.86
N LYS A 58 -13.66 20.58 32.70
CA LYS A 58 -12.19 20.55 32.56
C LYS A 58 -11.55 21.89 32.84
N GLN A 59 -12.13 22.97 32.33
CA GLN A 59 -11.65 24.34 32.61
C GLN A 59 -11.73 24.67 34.11
N ALA A 60 -12.80 24.26 34.79
CA ALA A 60 -12.92 24.41 36.24
C ALA A 60 -11.82 23.63 37.01
N LYS A 61 -11.26 22.56 36.40
CA LYS A 61 -10.12 21.80 36.94
C LYS A 61 -8.76 22.39 36.51
N GLY A 62 -8.70 23.56 35.88
CA GLY A 62 -7.49 24.26 35.53
C GLY A 62 -6.91 23.88 34.12
N TYR A 63 -7.70 23.20 33.31
CA TYR A 63 -7.30 22.96 31.91
C TYR A 63 -7.52 24.22 31.07
N VAL A 64 -6.53 24.61 30.30
CA VAL A 64 -6.57 25.77 29.40
C VAL A 64 -6.62 25.28 27.95
N PHE A 65 -7.46 25.89 27.14
CA PHE A 65 -7.53 25.60 25.70
C PHE A 65 -6.19 25.96 25.02
N VAL A 66 -5.69 25.06 24.19
CA VAL A 66 -4.43 25.23 23.46
C VAL A 66 -4.69 25.58 21.99
N SER A 67 -5.35 24.65 21.27
CA SER A 67 -5.66 24.81 19.85
C SER A 67 -6.65 23.72 19.38
N GLU A 68 -7.15 23.89 18.18
CA GLU A 68 -7.73 22.77 17.43
C GLU A 68 -6.60 21.96 16.83
N VAL A 69 -6.74 20.64 16.83
CA VAL A 69 -5.70 19.68 16.41
C VAL A 69 -6.32 18.48 15.70
N ASP A 70 -5.51 17.77 14.93
CA ASP A 70 -5.84 16.42 14.48
C ASP A 70 -5.19 15.38 15.40
N ILE A 71 -5.87 14.25 15.62
CA ILE A 71 -5.36 13.13 16.43
C ILE A 71 -5.60 11.84 15.67
N ASP A 72 -4.52 11.08 15.44
CA ASP A 72 -4.61 9.79 14.77
C ASP A 72 -5.23 8.69 15.66
N SER A 73 -5.40 7.50 15.10
CA SER A 73 -5.95 6.33 15.80
C SER A 73 -5.13 5.93 17.03
N GLU A 74 -3.82 6.19 17.04
CA GLU A 74 -2.91 5.87 18.13
C GLU A 74 -2.83 6.96 19.21
N GLY A 75 -3.49 8.11 19.00
CA GLY A 75 -3.51 9.22 19.93
C GLY A 75 -2.34 10.21 19.76
N LYS A 76 -1.61 10.18 18.63
CA LYS A 76 -0.61 11.20 18.32
C LYS A 76 -1.29 12.48 17.88
N VAL A 77 -0.86 13.60 18.45
CA VAL A 77 -1.41 14.93 18.20
C VAL A 77 -0.63 15.63 17.07
N PHE A 78 -1.37 16.20 16.11
CA PHE A 78 -0.84 17.00 15.01
C PHE A 78 -1.37 18.42 15.13
N LEU A 79 -0.47 19.40 15.26
CA LEU A 79 -0.82 20.82 15.35
C LEU A 79 -1.29 21.35 13.98
N PRO A 80 -2.05 22.45 13.93
CA PRO A 80 -2.47 23.07 12.68
C PRO A 80 -1.29 23.30 11.73
N GLY A 81 -1.41 22.82 10.49
CA GLY A 81 -0.34 22.90 9.48
C GLY A 81 0.66 21.73 9.50
N GLN A 82 0.59 20.83 10.46
CA GLN A 82 1.29 19.55 10.38
C GLN A 82 0.48 18.57 9.53
N VAL A 83 1.14 17.93 8.59
CA VAL A 83 0.51 16.88 7.77
C VAL A 83 0.37 15.62 8.62
N MET A 84 -0.88 15.21 8.84
CA MET A 84 -1.15 13.90 9.39
C MET A 84 -0.73 12.85 8.35
N PRO A 85 0.08 11.85 8.71
CA PRO A 85 0.35 10.76 7.77
C PRO A 85 -0.98 10.11 7.39
N ASP A 86 -1.10 9.74 6.13
CA ASP A 86 -2.26 8.96 5.69
C ASP A 86 -2.43 7.75 6.61
N PRO A 87 -3.69 7.36 6.90
CA PRO A 87 -3.93 6.14 7.67
C PRO A 87 -3.22 4.99 6.95
N PRO A 88 -2.61 4.07 7.70
CA PRO A 88 -1.97 2.91 7.07
C PRO A 88 -2.98 2.25 6.13
N PRO A 89 -2.57 1.85 4.94
CA PRO A 89 -3.47 1.19 4.01
C PRO A 89 -4.11 0.00 4.72
N PRO A 90 -5.40 -0.27 4.44
CA PRO A 90 -6.08 -1.40 5.06
C PRO A 90 -5.30 -2.69 4.80
N LEU A 91 -5.24 -3.57 5.80
CA LEU A 91 -4.64 -4.90 5.64
C LEU A 91 -5.27 -5.59 4.41
N VAL A 92 -4.42 -6.16 3.58
CA VAL A 92 -4.87 -6.91 2.41
C VAL A 92 -5.17 -8.34 2.86
N GLY A 93 -6.43 -8.77 2.73
CA GLY A 93 -6.84 -10.14 3.02
C GLY A 93 -6.86 -11.04 1.78
N ALA A 94 -7.05 -10.44 0.60
CA ALA A 94 -7.04 -11.14 -0.68
C ALA A 94 -6.69 -10.17 -1.83
N LEU A 95 -6.06 -10.71 -2.87
CA LEU A 95 -5.84 -10.02 -4.14
C LEU A 95 -6.63 -10.71 -5.24
N TYR A 96 -7.31 -9.92 -6.06
CA TYR A 96 -8.05 -10.37 -7.22
C TYR A 96 -7.48 -9.75 -8.48
N TRP A 97 -7.46 -10.50 -9.55
CA TRP A 97 -7.03 -10.01 -10.84
C TRP A 97 -8.01 -10.36 -11.93
N HIS A 98 -8.05 -9.56 -12.97
CA HIS A 98 -8.76 -9.86 -14.21
C HIS A 98 -7.94 -9.40 -15.41
N ILE A 99 -8.09 -10.15 -16.51
CA ILE A 99 -7.56 -9.81 -17.83
C ILE A 99 -8.69 -9.98 -18.83
N ASP A 100 -8.90 -8.98 -19.67
CA ASP A 100 -9.85 -9.00 -20.78
C ASP A 100 -9.19 -8.45 -22.05
N CYS A 101 -9.15 -9.26 -23.11
CA CYS A 101 -8.70 -8.87 -24.42
C CYS A 101 -9.65 -9.36 -25.54
N ARG A 102 -10.95 -9.50 -25.24
CA ARG A 102 -11.94 -10.02 -26.21
C ARG A 102 -12.16 -9.13 -27.42
N GLY A 103 -11.93 -7.84 -27.27
CA GLY A 103 -12.28 -6.86 -28.31
C GLY A 103 -11.34 -6.80 -29.50
N ASN A 104 -10.13 -7.38 -29.40
CA ASN A 104 -9.11 -7.23 -30.45
C ASN A 104 -8.15 -8.43 -30.48
N PRO A 105 -8.11 -9.22 -31.58
CA PRO A 105 -7.17 -10.33 -31.74
C PRO A 105 -5.69 -9.90 -31.67
N ASP A 106 -5.37 -8.70 -32.18
CA ASP A 106 -4.01 -8.16 -32.11
C ASP A 106 -3.58 -7.87 -30.65
N ALA A 107 -4.53 -7.42 -29.82
CA ALA A 107 -4.29 -7.23 -28.38
C ALA A 107 -4.02 -8.57 -27.68
N CYS A 108 -4.74 -9.63 -28.04
CA CYS A 108 -4.51 -10.98 -27.50
C CYS A 108 -3.12 -11.50 -27.91
N MET A 109 -2.71 -11.26 -29.16
CA MET A 109 -1.38 -11.64 -29.63
C MET A 109 -0.28 -10.84 -28.90
N ALA A 110 -0.46 -9.53 -28.79
CA ALA A 110 0.49 -8.66 -28.06
C ALA A 110 0.65 -9.07 -26.60
N LEU A 111 -0.45 -9.40 -25.94
CA LEU A 111 -0.45 -9.95 -24.57
C LEU A 111 0.34 -11.25 -24.50
N GLY A 112 0.11 -12.20 -25.40
CA GLY A 112 0.82 -13.48 -25.43
C GLY A 112 2.33 -13.32 -25.68
N ILE A 113 2.72 -12.41 -26.58
CA ILE A 113 4.13 -12.08 -26.85
C ILE A 113 4.80 -11.50 -25.60
N GLU A 114 4.15 -10.53 -24.95
CA GLU A 114 4.70 -9.90 -23.73
C GLU A 114 4.83 -10.88 -22.57
N ILE A 115 3.85 -11.76 -22.38
CA ILE A 115 3.92 -12.84 -21.39
C ILE A 115 5.15 -13.71 -21.64
N ARG A 116 5.37 -14.12 -22.88
CA ARG A 116 6.50 -14.97 -23.24
C ARG A 116 7.82 -14.26 -22.99
N ARG A 117 7.93 -13.00 -23.39
CA ARG A 117 9.10 -12.16 -23.12
C ARG A 117 9.42 -12.07 -21.62
N LEU A 118 8.41 -11.77 -20.80
CA LEU A 118 8.60 -11.68 -19.34
C LEU A 118 9.03 -13.01 -18.73
N ILE A 119 8.56 -14.14 -19.25
CA ILE A 119 9.01 -15.48 -18.82
C ILE A 119 10.47 -15.69 -19.19
N ASP A 120 10.86 -15.35 -20.42
CA ASP A 120 12.24 -15.49 -20.87
C ASP A 120 13.19 -14.64 -20.01
N ASP A 121 12.75 -13.44 -19.60
CA ASP A 121 13.53 -12.55 -18.74
C ASP A 121 13.78 -13.14 -17.33
N ILE A 122 12.80 -13.88 -16.76
CA ILE A 122 12.89 -14.39 -15.37
C ILE A 122 13.30 -15.87 -15.25
N GLN A 123 13.28 -16.64 -16.34
CA GLN A 123 13.55 -18.09 -16.31
C GLN A 123 14.92 -18.46 -15.76
N PHE A 124 15.89 -17.53 -15.82
CA PHE A 124 17.27 -17.76 -15.34
C PHE A 124 17.43 -17.45 -13.84
N LEU A 125 16.42 -16.90 -13.18
CA LEU A 125 16.50 -16.61 -11.75
C LEU A 125 16.51 -17.91 -10.94
N PRO A 126 17.45 -18.07 -9.99
CA PRO A 126 17.55 -19.30 -9.16
C PRO A 126 16.27 -19.58 -8.36
N ALA A 127 15.53 -18.52 -7.97
CA ALA A 127 14.27 -18.62 -7.26
C ALA A 127 13.09 -18.99 -8.15
N PHE A 128 13.26 -18.95 -9.47
CA PHE A 128 12.19 -19.20 -10.42
C PHE A 128 12.07 -20.68 -10.75
N LYS A 129 11.05 -21.31 -10.21
CA LYS A 129 10.66 -22.66 -10.59
C LYS A 129 9.39 -22.56 -11.42
N PHE A 130 9.55 -22.45 -12.72
CA PHE A 130 8.47 -22.29 -13.69
C PHE A 130 7.34 -23.32 -13.52
N GLU A 131 7.69 -24.59 -13.31
CA GLU A 131 6.73 -25.66 -13.09
C GLU A 131 5.89 -25.47 -11.83
N ALA A 132 6.48 -24.96 -10.75
CA ALA A 132 5.76 -24.67 -9.50
C ALA A 132 4.79 -23.50 -9.65
N MET A 133 5.12 -22.51 -10.49
CA MET A 133 4.26 -21.35 -10.74
C MET A 133 3.08 -21.70 -11.68
N THR A 134 3.30 -22.59 -12.65
CA THR A 134 2.37 -22.79 -13.76
C THR A 134 1.30 -23.84 -13.49
N ALA A 135 1.64 -24.99 -12.95
CA ALA A 135 0.72 -26.14 -12.89
C ALA A 135 -0.20 -26.10 -11.67
N GLN A 136 0.28 -25.64 -10.54
CA GLN A 136 -0.43 -25.80 -9.28
C GLN A 136 -1.11 -24.52 -8.78
N TYR A 137 -0.61 -23.34 -9.16
CA TYR A 137 -0.95 -22.09 -8.48
C TYR A 137 -1.65 -21.05 -9.36
N TRP A 138 -1.66 -21.22 -10.68
CA TRP A 138 -2.31 -20.30 -11.59
C TRP A 138 -3.20 -21.02 -12.61
N PRO A 139 -4.45 -21.29 -12.25
CA PRO A 139 -5.41 -21.83 -13.22
C PRO A 139 -5.51 -20.88 -14.43
N GLY A 140 -5.33 -21.42 -15.64
CA GLY A 140 -5.37 -20.64 -16.87
C GLY A 140 -4.02 -20.09 -17.35
N TRP A 141 -2.93 -20.30 -16.64
CA TRP A 141 -1.59 -19.93 -17.09
C TRP A 141 -1.23 -20.48 -18.48
N GLN A 142 -1.54 -21.76 -18.72
CA GLN A 142 -1.35 -22.38 -20.01
C GLN A 142 -2.13 -21.68 -21.13
N GLN A 143 -3.33 -21.22 -20.84
CA GLN A 143 -4.15 -20.49 -21.81
C GLN A 143 -3.53 -19.12 -22.14
N LEU A 144 -2.94 -18.43 -21.17
CA LEU A 144 -2.20 -17.19 -21.40
C LEU A 144 -0.97 -17.42 -22.30
N LEU A 145 -0.21 -18.48 -22.05
CA LEU A 145 0.93 -18.86 -22.88
C LEU A 145 0.53 -19.17 -24.32
N ASP A 146 -0.59 -19.82 -24.50
CA ASP A 146 -1.10 -20.21 -25.81
C ASP A 146 -1.53 -19.01 -26.67
N LEU A 147 -1.82 -17.85 -26.07
CA LEU A 147 -2.25 -16.64 -26.79
C LEU A 147 -1.24 -16.16 -27.83
N SER A 148 0.06 -16.35 -27.58
CA SER A 148 1.10 -15.97 -28.56
C SER A 148 1.15 -16.84 -29.80
N LEU A 149 0.63 -18.06 -29.73
CA LEU A 149 0.60 -19.03 -30.83
C LEU A 149 -0.78 -19.11 -31.49
N ASN A 150 -1.82 -18.88 -30.71
CA ASN A 150 -3.20 -18.99 -31.16
C ASN A 150 -4.03 -17.85 -30.52
N PRO A 151 -3.94 -16.63 -31.08
CA PRO A 151 -4.67 -15.48 -30.55
C PRO A 151 -6.18 -15.71 -30.70
N LYS A 152 -6.86 -15.70 -29.59
CA LYS A 152 -8.32 -15.84 -29.50
C LYS A 152 -8.87 -14.93 -28.41
N PRO A 153 -10.16 -14.55 -28.50
CA PRO A 153 -10.78 -13.80 -27.41
C PRO A 153 -10.52 -14.46 -26.06
N PHE A 154 -9.98 -13.68 -25.13
CA PHE A 154 -9.55 -14.18 -23.83
C PHE A 154 -10.09 -13.30 -22.72
N VAL A 155 -10.73 -13.94 -21.74
CA VAL A 155 -11.13 -13.34 -20.48
C VAL A 155 -10.83 -14.31 -19.37
N GLN A 156 -10.12 -13.82 -18.37
CA GLN A 156 -9.86 -14.61 -17.19
C GLN A 156 -9.76 -13.72 -15.97
N SER A 157 -10.19 -14.26 -14.84
CA SER A 157 -10.02 -13.65 -13.53
C SER A 157 -9.66 -14.71 -12.50
N GLY A 158 -9.05 -14.29 -11.40
CA GLY A 158 -8.67 -15.21 -10.35
C GLY A 158 -8.27 -14.48 -9.08
N GLN A 159 -7.87 -15.27 -8.09
CA GLN A 159 -7.39 -14.80 -6.80
C GLN A 159 -5.92 -15.19 -6.62
N ILE A 160 -5.10 -14.26 -6.17
CA ILE A 160 -3.75 -14.54 -5.70
C ILE A 160 -3.78 -14.67 -4.19
N LYS A 161 -3.21 -15.76 -3.67
CA LYS A 161 -3.11 -16.07 -2.24
C LYS A 161 -1.65 -16.02 -1.81
N PRO A 162 -1.35 -15.81 -0.50
CA PRO A 162 0.02 -15.83 0.00
C PRO A 162 0.81 -17.10 -0.36
N VAL A 163 0.14 -18.26 -0.40
CA VAL A 163 0.73 -19.55 -0.77
C VAL A 163 1.28 -19.57 -2.20
N HIS A 164 0.78 -18.70 -3.08
CA HIS A 164 1.29 -18.59 -4.46
C HIS A 164 2.61 -17.80 -4.54
N GLY A 165 3.02 -17.17 -3.44
CA GLY A 165 4.16 -16.26 -3.42
C GLY A 165 3.90 -14.93 -4.14
N VAL A 166 4.88 -14.07 -4.11
CA VAL A 166 4.80 -12.70 -4.66
C VAL A 166 4.93 -12.65 -6.19
N LEU A 167 5.55 -13.65 -6.81
CA LEU A 167 5.90 -13.63 -8.23
C LEU A 167 4.70 -13.48 -9.18
N PRO A 168 3.55 -14.17 -9.02
CA PRO A 168 2.38 -13.96 -9.86
C PRO A 168 1.86 -12.52 -9.82
N TRP A 169 1.91 -11.87 -8.68
CA TRP A 169 1.54 -10.46 -8.55
C TRP A 169 2.52 -9.55 -9.30
N LEU A 170 3.83 -9.72 -9.11
CA LEU A 170 4.85 -8.94 -9.83
C LEU A 170 4.74 -9.11 -11.34
N PHE A 171 4.45 -10.32 -11.80
CA PHE A 171 4.25 -10.62 -13.21
C PHE A 171 3.03 -9.86 -13.79
N LEU A 172 1.89 -9.85 -13.10
CA LEU A 172 0.72 -9.08 -13.51
C LEU A 172 0.99 -7.57 -13.49
N MET A 173 1.74 -7.10 -12.50
CA MET A 173 2.17 -5.71 -12.43
C MET A 173 3.03 -5.31 -13.62
N ALA A 174 3.97 -6.17 -14.03
CA ALA A 174 4.80 -5.95 -15.22
C ALA A 174 3.95 -5.89 -16.50
N LEU A 175 2.98 -6.80 -16.67
CA LEU A 175 2.03 -6.75 -17.77
C LEU A 175 1.21 -5.45 -17.78
N LYS A 176 0.69 -5.05 -16.62
CA LYS A 176 -0.06 -3.80 -16.47
C LYS A 176 0.78 -2.58 -16.80
N HIS A 177 2.06 -2.59 -16.41
CA HIS A 177 2.98 -1.49 -16.69
C HIS A 177 3.21 -1.27 -18.18
N LYS A 178 3.10 -2.32 -19.01
CA LYS A 178 3.27 -2.22 -20.48
C LYS A 178 2.12 -1.51 -21.18
N LEU A 179 1.01 -1.27 -20.52
CA LEU A 179 -0.15 -0.53 -21.05
C LEU A 179 -0.56 -1.03 -22.45
N LEU A 180 -0.68 -2.35 -22.63
CA LEU A 180 -1.01 -2.95 -23.90
C LEU A 180 -2.36 -2.47 -24.41
N LYS A 181 -2.38 -1.85 -25.58
CA LYS A 181 -3.59 -1.31 -26.18
C LYS A 181 -4.61 -2.42 -26.46
N GLY A 182 -5.83 -2.25 -25.94
CA GLY A 182 -6.90 -3.22 -26.10
C GLY A 182 -6.86 -4.40 -25.13
N VAL A 183 -5.95 -4.36 -24.15
CA VAL A 183 -5.92 -5.28 -23.00
C VAL A 183 -6.39 -4.51 -21.77
N GLU A 184 -7.44 -4.98 -21.12
CA GLU A 184 -7.88 -4.51 -19.82
C GLU A 184 -7.30 -5.47 -18.76
N LEU A 185 -6.44 -4.95 -17.88
CA LEU A 185 -5.84 -5.69 -16.78
C LEU A 185 -6.00 -4.92 -15.49
N GLY A 186 -6.72 -5.51 -14.55
CA GLY A 186 -6.95 -4.95 -13.22
C GLY A 186 -6.44 -5.88 -12.12
N ILE A 187 -5.93 -5.28 -11.06
CA ILE A 187 -5.58 -5.98 -9.81
C ILE A 187 -6.21 -5.17 -8.68
N THR A 188 -7.02 -5.83 -7.86
CA THR A 188 -7.72 -5.19 -6.75
C THR A 188 -7.54 -5.96 -5.45
N THR A 189 -7.64 -5.26 -4.33
CA THR A 189 -7.71 -5.87 -3.01
C THR A 189 -9.14 -6.32 -2.70
N ASP A 190 -9.33 -7.06 -1.62
CA ASP A 190 -10.65 -7.45 -1.07
C ASP A 190 -11.54 -6.24 -0.74
N SER A 191 -10.97 -5.09 -0.42
CA SER A 191 -11.69 -3.82 -0.26
C SER A 191 -11.98 -3.09 -1.58
N SER A 192 -11.79 -3.74 -2.73
CA SER A 192 -11.95 -3.17 -4.08
C SER A 192 -11.01 -2.00 -4.39
N ARG A 193 -9.95 -1.81 -3.62
CA ARG A 193 -8.90 -0.84 -3.93
C ARG A 193 -8.05 -1.37 -5.08
N GLU A 194 -7.86 -0.55 -6.10
CA GLU A 194 -6.95 -0.88 -7.19
C GLU A 194 -5.49 -0.82 -6.69
N VAL A 195 -4.71 -1.86 -7.06
CA VAL A 195 -3.29 -1.95 -6.72
C VAL A 195 -2.48 -1.08 -7.68
N SER A 196 -1.67 -0.19 -7.12
CA SER A 196 -0.81 0.71 -7.89
C SER A 196 0.35 -0.03 -8.55
N ILE A 197 0.82 0.48 -9.69
CA ILE A 197 2.04 -0.03 -10.36
C ILE A 197 3.30 0.35 -9.55
N ASP A 198 3.23 1.40 -8.75
CA ASP A 198 4.35 1.78 -7.87
C ASP A 198 4.48 0.83 -6.69
N LEU A 199 5.44 -0.08 -6.76
CA LEU A 199 5.72 -1.06 -5.70
C LEU A 199 6.03 -0.42 -4.34
N LYS A 200 6.57 0.82 -4.34
CA LYS A 200 6.87 1.52 -3.09
C LYS A 200 5.61 1.97 -2.36
N ALA A 201 4.53 2.19 -3.10
CA ALA A 201 3.22 2.54 -2.54
C ALA A 201 2.45 1.32 -2.01
N GLU A 202 2.89 0.10 -2.32
CA GLU A 202 2.14 -1.14 -2.07
C GLU A 202 2.70 -1.98 -0.91
N GLN A 203 3.17 -1.32 0.16
CA GLN A 203 3.70 -2.02 1.34
C GLN A 203 2.69 -3.03 1.91
N ALA A 204 1.40 -2.70 1.96
CA ALA A 204 0.37 -3.61 2.46
C ALA A 204 0.23 -4.89 1.62
N VAL A 205 0.52 -4.83 0.31
CA VAL A 205 0.54 -6.00 -0.57
C VAL A 205 1.82 -6.81 -0.34
N LEU A 206 2.96 -6.16 -0.13
CA LEU A 206 4.20 -6.85 0.25
C LEU A 206 4.03 -7.59 1.58
N ASP A 207 3.44 -6.94 2.58
CA ASP A 207 3.15 -7.55 3.88
C ASP A 207 2.19 -8.74 3.76
N PHE A 208 1.19 -8.67 2.85
CA PHE A 208 0.30 -9.79 2.54
C PHE A 208 1.06 -11.04 2.06
N PHE A 209 2.15 -10.85 1.31
CA PHE A 209 3.02 -11.96 0.88
C PHE A 209 4.11 -12.31 1.89
N GLY A 210 4.22 -11.60 3.00
CA GLY A 210 5.29 -11.78 3.98
C GLY A 210 6.68 -11.45 3.46
N THR A 211 6.78 -10.46 2.57
CA THR A 211 8.02 -10.03 1.93
C THR A 211 8.21 -8.51 2.03
N ASP A 212 9.36 -8.03 1.59
CA ASP A 212 9.68 -6.60 1.52
C ASP A 212 10.29 -6.23 0.16
N LEU A 213 10.36 -4.93 -0.11
CA LEU A 213 10.86 -4.42 -1.38
C LEU A 213 12.34 -4.80 -1.64
N GLY A 214 13.15 -4.97 -0.59
CA GLY A 214 14.54 -5.38 -0.71
C GLY A 214 14.67 -6.80 -1.25
N SER A 215 13.86 -7.71 -0.70
CA SER A 215 13.84 -9.13 -1.05
C SER A 215 13.35 -9.40 -2.49
N ILE A 216 12.45 -8.57 -3.02
CA ILE A 216 11.91 -8.74 -4.38
C ILE A 216 12.62 -7.89 -5.42
N ARG A 217 13.60 -7.08 -5.00
CA ARG A 217 14.17 -6.01 -5.84
C ARG A 217 14.75 -6.52 -7.14
N GLU A 218 15.56 -7.56 -7.11
CA GLU A 218 16.18 -8.14 -8.30
C GLU A 218 15.13 -8.56 -9.34
N ILE A 219 14.09 -9.26 -8.88
CA ILE A 219 12.99 -9.69 -9.75
C ILE A 219 12.23 -8.47 -10.31
N ALA A 220 11.98 -7.47 -9.48
CA ALA A 220 11.28 -6.27 -9.89
C ALA A 220 12.08 -5.42 -10.90
N GLU A 221 13.41 -5.37 -10.76
CA GLU A 221 14.30 -4.73 -11.74
C GLU A 221 14.29 -5.48 -13.09
N ILE A 222 14.37 -6.81 -13.08
CA ILE A 222 14.29 -7.64 -14.29
C ILE A 222 12.94 -7.50 -15.00
N LEU A 223 11.85 -7.46 -14.24
CA LEU A 223 10.50 -7.25 -14.78
C LEU A 223 10.23 -5.80 -15.23
N GLY A 224 11.17 -4.88 -15.02
CA GLY A 224 11.03 -3.46 -15.37
C GLY A 224 10.08 -2.67 -14.48
N LEU A 225 9.81 -3.16 -13.27
CA LEU A 225 8.99 -2.49 -12.26
C LEU A 225 9.79 -1.53 -11.38
N LEU A 226 11.11 -1.68 -11.36
CA LEU A 226 12.05 -0.77 -10.70
C LEU A 226 13.21 -0.45 -11.62
N GLU A 227 13.76 0.75 -11.49
CA GLU A 227 14.99 1.10 -12.19
C GLU A 227 16.17 0.28 -11.64
N PRO A 228 17.03 -0.26 -12.51
CA PRO A 228 18.24 -0.94 -12.11
C PRO A 228 19.12 -0.03 -11.26
N ARG A 229 19.73 -0.57 -10.21
CA ARG A 229 20.75 0.16 -9.47
C ARG A 229 21.96 0.36 -10.35
N LEU A 230 22.40 1.60 -10.51
CA LEU A 230 23.71 1.89 -11.09
C LEU A 230 24.78 1.31 -10.17
N ASN A 231 25.46 0.28 -10.63
CA ASN A 231 26.63 -0.23 -9.93
C ASN A 231 27.83 0.68 -10.26
N LEU A 232 28.04 1.70 -9.44
CA LEU A 232 29.15 2.65 -9.60
C LEU A 232 30.51 1.96 -9.65
N ALA A 233 30.66 0.77 -9.06
CA ALA A 233 31.90 0.02 -9.15
C ALA A 233 32.17 -0.50 -10.57
N LEU A 234 31.12 -0.87 -11.32
CA LEU A 234 31.27 -1.26 -12.72
C LEU A 234 31.55 -0.05 -13.64
N VAL A 235 30.91 1.09 -13.34
CA VAL A 235 31.16 2.35 -14.10
C VAL A 235 32.57 2.87 -13.87
N LEU A 236 33.11 2.68 -12.67
CA LEU A 236 34.48 3.12 -12.34
C LEU A 236 35.55 2.15 -12.82
N SER A 237 35.24 0.87 -13.04
CA SER A 237 36.19 -0.10 -13.59
C SER A 237 36.41 0.07 -15.10
N ASP A 238 35.43 0.64 -15.83
CA ASP A 238 35.57 0.95 -17.25
C ASP A 238 36.38 2.24 -17.54
N THR A 239 36.77 2.98 -16.49
CA THR A 239 37.57 4.22 -16.64
C THR A 239 39.09 3.99 -16.54
N ASP A 240 39.55 2.75 -16.31
CA ASP A 240 40.99 2.46 -16.21
C ASP A 240 41.72 2.44 -17.55
N ASP A 241 40.98 2.55 -18.67
CA ASP A 241 41.59 2.61 -20.03
C ASP A 241 41.82 4.02 -20.57
N CYS A 242 41.66 5.06 -19.77
CA CYS A 242 41.85 6.46 -20.18
C CYS A 242 42.98 7.18 -19.42
N TRP A 243 44.19 6.62 -19.38
CA TRP A 243 45.37 7.37 -19.00
C TRP A 243 46.37 7.42 -20.18
N PHE A 244 46.46 8.60 -20.73
CA PHE A 244 47.56 9.02 -21.62
C PHE A 244 48.67 9.66 -20.81
#